data_423d7d7366db5562924153885403ea9d
#
_entry.id   423d7d7366db5562924153885403ea9d
#
_cell.length_a   1.000
_cell.length_b   1.000
_cell.length_c   1.000
_cell.angle_alpha   90.00
_cell.angle_beta   90.00
_cell.angle_gamma   90.00
#
_symmetry.space_group_name_H-M   'P 1'
#
loop_
_entity.id
_entity.type
_entity.pdbx_description
1 polymer ?
#
loop_
_entity_poly.entity_id
_entity_poly.type
_entity_poly.pdbx_seq_one_letter_code
_entity_poly.pdbx_strand_id
1 'polypeptide(L)'
;MNMNDNEYCKTKKQSQPLPNNLFRFRQQANISQDKLAEAVDCSRRTIGYIENGTHDPSVQMAYRIANYFKVALPVLFPDLNEDKEA
;
A
#
# COMPACT_ATOMS: atom_id res chain seq x y z
N MET A 1 -2.89 -22.11 16.56
CA MET A 1 -2.78 -21.79 16.35
C MET A 1 -2.93 -21.14 16.17
N ASN A 2 -2.84 -20.81 16.16
CA ASN A 2 -2.79 -20.20 15.85
C ASN A 2 -2.35 -19.70 15.49
N MET A 3 -2.57 -18.98 16.34
CA MET A 3 -1.48 -18.64 15.88
C MET A 3 -1.27 -18.77 14.49
N ASN A 4 -1.89 -19.58 14.00
CA ASN A 4 -1.76 -19.81 12.71
C ASN A 4 -1.88 -18.70 11.82
N ASP A 5 -2.77 -17.79 12.01
CA ASP A 5 -2.92 -16.69 11.13
C ASP A 5 -1.66 -15.88 11.06
N ASN A 6 -1.04 -15.66 12.16
CA ASN A 6 0.16 -14.92 12.16
C ASN A 6 1.25 -15.59 11.45
N GLU A 7 1.36 -16.86 11.65
CA GLU A 7 2.40 -17.57 11.01
C GLU A 7 2.21 -17.59 9.55
N TYR A 8 0.98 -17.75 9.13
CA TYR A 8 0.70 -17.80 7.74
C TYR A 8 1.08 -16.49 7.09
N CYS A 9 0.75 -15.38 7.69
CA CYS A 9 1.09 -14.12 7.13
C CYS A 9 2.56 -13.88 7.07
N LYS A 10 3.25 -14.29 8.10
CA LYS A 10 4.67 -14.12 8.10
C LYS A 10 5.32 -14.91 7.02
N THR A 11 4.88 -16.11 6.83
CA THR A 11 5.46 -16.95 5.81
C THR A 11 5.26 -16.34 4.46
N LYS A 12 4.08 -15.85 4.18
CA LYS A 12 3.83 -15.27 2.92
C LYS A 12 4.70 -14.07 2.68
N LYS A 13 4.83 -13.24 3.69
CA LYS A 13 5.64 -12.06 3.51
C LYS A 13 7.08 -12.39 3.28
N GLN A 14 7.54 -13.42 3.89
CA GLN A 14 8.92 -13.80 3.72
C GLN A 14 9.18 -14.34 2.36
N SER A 15 8.22 -15.01 1.78
CA SER A 15 8.46 -15.67 0.53
C SER A 15 8.19 -14.79 -0.66
N GLN A 16 7.58 -13.64 -0.49
CA GLN A 16 7.21 -12.82 -1.60
C GLN A 16 7.54 -11.37 -1.36
N PRO A 17 7.93 -10.64 -2.39
CA PRO A 17 8.13 -9.22 -2.22
C PRO A 17 6.81 -8.54 -1.95
N LEU A 18 6.86 -7.38 -1.35
CA LEU A 18 5.66 -6.60 -1.13
C LEU A 18 5.10 -6.15 -2.47
N PRO A 19 3.78 -6.07 -2.58
CA PRO A 19 3.17 -5.72 -3.86
C PRO A 19 3.46 -4.30 -4.32
N ASN A 20 3.76 -3.43 -3.37
CA ASN A 20 4.10 -2.05 -3.72
C ASN A 20 4.93 -1.50 -2.58
N ASN A 21 5.25 -0.23 -2.67
CA ASN A 21 6.14 0.37 -1.69
C ASN A 21 5.42 1.21 -0.64
N LEU A 22 4.10 1.14 -0.60
CA LEU A 22 3.35 1.99 0.30
C LEU A 22 3.68 1.73 1.75
N PHE A 23 3.73 0.46 2.13
CA PHE A 23 4.03 0.12 3.51
C PHE A 23 5.39 0.69 3.91
N ARG A 24 6.36 0.56 3.02
CA ARG A 24 7.69 1.04 3.31
C ARG A 24 7.73 2.55 3.50
N PHE A 25 7.06 3.29 2.62
CA PHE A 25 7.02 4.74 2.75
C PHE A 25 6.30 5.14 4.02
N ARG A 26 5.23 4.44 4.34
CA ARG A 26 4.48 4.76 5.55
C ARG A 26 5.32 4.52 6.78
N GLN A 27 6.07 3.43 6.80
CA GLN A 27 6.93 3.15 7.92
C GLN A 27 8.04 4.18 8.05
N GLN A 28 8.62 4.58 6.95
CA GLN A 28 9.67 5.57 7.00
C GLN A 28 9.14 6.91 7.51
N ALA A 29 7.91 7.22 7.19
CA ALA A 29 7.30 8.45 7.67
C ALA A 29 6.79 8.31 9.09
N ASN A 30 6.78 7.09 9.60
CA ASN A 30 6.37 6.81 10.97
C ASN A 30 4.92 7.22 11.23
N ILE A 31 4.05 6.89 10.31
CA ILE A 31 2.63 7.18 10.47
C ILE A 31 1.84 5.89 10.41
N SER A 32 0.67 5.91 11.03
CA SER A 32 -0.18 4.75 11.07
C SER A 32 -1.03 4.66 9.81
N GLN A 33 -1.66 3.51 9.61
CA GLN A 33 -2.62 3.36 8.54
C GLN A 33 -3.77 4.34 8.70
N ASP A 34 -4.21 4.55 9.93
CA ASP A 34 -5.29 5.50 10.18
C ASP A 34 -4.89 6.91 9.78
N LYS A 35 -3.68 7.29 10.12
CA LYS A 35 -3.24 8.63 9.80
C LYS A 35 -3.15 8.83 8.30
N LEU A 36 -2.61 7.86 7.60
CA LEU A 36 -2.52 8.00 6.16
C LEU A 36 -3.91 8.02 5.54
N ALA A 37 -4.78 7.15 6.00
CA ALA A 37 -6.14 7.09 5.46
C ALA A 37 -6.83 8.44 5.61
N GLU A 38 -6.67 9.05 6.75
CA GLU A 38 -7.28 10.34 6.99
C GLU A 38 -6.70 11.37 6.05
N ALA A 39 -5.40 11.34 5.84
CA ALA A 39 -4.74 12.33 5.01
C ALA A 39 -5.14 12.24 3.55
N VAL A 40 -5.42 11.03 3.06
CA VAL A 40 -5.78 10.85 1.66
C VAL A 40 -7.27 10.59 1.47
N ASP A 41 -8.04 10.73 2.53
CA ASP A 41 -9.50 10.68 2.48
C ASP A 41 -10.04 9.33 2.06
N CYS A 42 -9.65 8.32 2.77
CA CYS A 42 -10.20 6.99 2.56
C CYS A 42 -10.23 6.27 3.90
N SER A 43 -10.69 5.05 3.91
CA SER A 43 -10.76 4.30 5.15
C SER A 43 -9.44 3.60 5.44
N ARG A 44 -9.23 3.32 6.71
CA ARG A 44 -8.04 2.57 7.10
C ARG A 44 -8.02 1.21 6.41
N ARG A 45 -9.18 0.61 6.26
CA ARG A 45 -9.27 -0.68 5.60
C ARG A 45 -8.75 -0.60 4.18
N THR A 46 -9.07 0.48 3.48
CA THR A 46 -8.59 0.67 2.12
C THR A 46 -7.07 0.71 2.09
N ILE A 47 -6.46 1.42 3.02
CA ILE A 47 -5.00 1.47 3.07
C ILE A 47 -4.45 0.06 3.30
N GLY A 48 -5.05 -0.70 4.18
CA GLY A 48 -4.59 -2.06 4.44
C GLY A 48 -4.67 -2.92 3.21
N TYR A 49 -5.77 -2.84 2.46
CA TYR A 49 -5.92 -3.63 1.25
C TYR A 49 -4.87 -3.24 0.21
N ILE A 50 -4.58 -1.96 0.08
CA ILE A 50 -3.59 -1.52 -0.88
C ILE A 50 -2.22 -2.02 -0.47
N GLU A 51 -1.89 -1.91 0.80
CA GLU A 51 -0.56 -2.32 1.25
C GLU A 51 -0.32 -3.80 1.06
N ASN A 52 -1.33 -4.62 1.24
CA ASN A 52 -1.12 -6.05 1.11
C ASN A 52 -1.46 -6.58 -0.27
N GLY A 53 -1.86 -5.70 -1.19
CA GLY A 53 -2.10 -6.13 -2.56
C GLY A 53 -3.46 -6.74 -2.82
N THR A 54 -4.36 -6.74 -1.82
CA THR A 54 -5.67 -7.29 -2.02
C THR A 54 -6.46 -6.47 -3.01
N HIS A 55 -6.29 -5.16 -2.99
CA HIS A 55 -6.92 -4.29 -3.95
C HIS A 55 -5.89 -3.34 -4.52
N ASP A 56 -5.99 -3.05 -5.79
CA ASP A 56 -5.15 -2.02 -6.37
C ASP A 56 -5.82 -0.68 -6.14
N PRO A 57 -5.08 0.37 -5.91
CA PRO A 57 -5.71 1.68 -5.77
C PRO A 57 -6.19 2.18 -7.13
N SER A 58 -7.22 2.99 -7.13
CA SER A 58 -7.57 3.68 -8.36
C SER A 58 -6.44 4.65 -8.69
N VAL A 59 -6.39 5.10 -9.94
CA VAL A 59 -5.37 6.05 -10.33
C VAL A 59 -5.46 7.29 -9.47
N GLN A 60 -6.69 7.75 -9.22
CA GLN A 60 -6.87 8.94 -8.42
C GLN A 60 -6.34 8.74 -6.99
N MET A 61 -6.65 7.61 -6.38
CA MET A 61 -6.17 7.34 -5.04
C MET A 61 -4.65 7.21 -5.03
N ALA A 62 -4.09 6.58 -6.05
CA ALA A 62 -2.65 6.40 -6.12
C ALA A 62 -1.96 7.76 -6.21
N TYR A 63 -2.52 8.70 -6.97
CA TYR A 63 -1.95 10.03 -7.04
C TYR A 63 -2.08 10.78 -5.72
N ARG A 64 -3.18 10.59 -5.00
CA ARG A 64 -3.33 11.23 -3.71
C ARG A 64 -2.25 10.77 -2.75
N ILE A 65 -2.00 9.47 -2.74
CA ILE A 65 -1.00 8.91 -1.86
C ILE A 65 0.39 9.39 -2.27
N ALA A 66 0.67 9.37 -3.57
CA ALA A 66 1.97 9.81 -4.04
C ALA A 66 2.21 11.27 -3.70
N ASN A 67 1.17 12.09 -3.84
CA ASN A 67 1.29 13.49 -3.49
C ASN A 67 1.54 13.68 -2.00
N TYR A 68 0.92 12.86 -1.19
CA TYR A 68 1.12 12.95 0.24
C TYR A 68 2.59 12.73 0.58
N PHE A 69 3.21 11.75 -0.06
CA PHE A 69 4.61 11.46 0.20
C PHE A 69 5.55 12.27 -0.69
N LYS A 70 5.00 13.06 -1.60
CA LYS A 70 5.78 13.92 -2.48
C LYS A 70 6.75 13.14 -3.35
N VAL A 71 6.26 12.05 -3.90
CA VAL A 71 7.05 11.22 -4.80
C VAL A 71 6.24 10.95 -6.04
N ALA A 72 6.90 10.51 -7.09
CA ALA A 72 6.22 10.15 -8.31
C ALA A 72 5.45 8.85 -8.12
N LEU A 73 4.35 8.71 -8.83
CA LEU A 73 3.50 7.54 -8.67
C LEU A 73 4.24 6.21 -8.85
N PRO A 74 5.09 6.05 -9.86
CA PRO A 74 5.76 4.76 -10.01
C PRO A 74 6.73 4.43 -8.87
N VAL A 75 7.12 5.40 -8.09
CA VAL A 75 7.97 5.12 -6.95
C VAL A 75 7.21 4.33 -5.90
N LEU A 76 5.94 4.66 -5.71
CA LEU A 76 5.11 3.94 -4.75
C LEU A 76 4.49 2.70 -5.34
N PHE A 77 4.02 2.80 -6.56
CA PHE A 77 3.28 1.72 -7.17
C PHE A 77 3.89 1.36 -8.51
N PRO A 78 5.02 0.68 -8.51
CA PRO A 78 5.73 0.38 -9.75
C PRO A 78 4.92 -0.48 -10.70
N ASP A 79 4.04 -1.29 -10.17
CA ASP A 79 3.24 -2.17 -11.02
C ASP A 79 1.94 -1.55 -11.45
N LEU A 80 1.58 -0.40 -10.93
CA LEU A 80 0.35 0.24 -11.34
C LEU A 80 0.64 0.99 -12.61
N ASN A 81 0.10 0.50 -13.71
CA ASN A 81 0.46 1.03 -14.99
C ASN A 81 -0.73 1.65 -15.65
N GLU A 82 -0.91 2.94 -15.48
CA GLU A 82 -2.07 3.58 -16.05
C GLU A 82 -1.96 3.73 -17.53
N ASP A 83 -0.78 3.51 -18.08
CA ASP A 83 -0.64 3.56 -19.51
C ASP A 83 -0.87 2.27 -20.17
N LYS A 84 -1.05 1.23 -19.44
CA LYS A 84 -1.12 -0.07 -20.00
C LYS A 84 -2.22 -0.20 -20.96
N GLU A 85 -3.27 0.44 -20.69
CA GLU A 85 -4.36 0.30 -21.54
C GLU A 85 -4.26 1.08 -22.73
N ALA A 86 -3.44 2.01 -22.78
CA ALA A 86 -3.34 2.89 -23.93
C ALA A 86 -2.77 2.23 -25.13
#